data_cde4197fafb5ed0166f4b00f3c0d6ad8
#
_entry.id   cde4197fafb5ed0166f4b00f3c0d6ad8
#
_cell.length_a   1.000
_cell.length_b   1.000
_cell.length_c   1.000
_cell.angle_alpha   90.00
_cell.angle_beta   90.00
_cell.angle_gamma   90.00
#
_symmetry.space_group_name_H-M   'P 1'
#
loop_
_entity.id
_entity.type
_entity.pdbx_description
1 polymer ?
#
loop_
_entity_poly.entity_id
_entity_poly.type
_entity_poly.pdbx_seq_one_letter_code
_entity_poly.pdbx_strand_id
1 'polypeptide(L)'
;MAVDHATDIRRTITGLVLAAIVVLALVLRGWVLLALILLVAALGLWEFFSLFWGNKRIPSRVCAIALGWGMLTLTWAHRTQDALVCLGAGFVLAAMSFLFRWNEVEEEGVPAFAASGIFMAGLAYIPLLLLPATYLSTTKLIFVLAAVAVSDTSAYFVGTRFGHHKLWPRVSPNKSSEGAVGSLVGCVIFCTIYGACLGRASWWAFALLGIAINAFAQLGDLFESALKRAVHVKDSSNLLPGHGGILDRADSILFAMPMFAVVDQWFFFF
;
A
#
# COMPACT_ATOMS: atom_id res chain seq x y z
N MET A 1 27.03 6.07 -22.99
CA MET A 1 25.82 5.95 -22.14
C MET A 1 24.82 6.98 -22.61
N ALA A 2 24.00 6.69 -23.60
CA ALA A 2 22.87 7.53 -23.92
C ALA A 2 21.83 7.25 -22.84
N VAL A 3 21.68 8.17 -21.92
CA VAL A 3 20.55 8.19 -20.97
C VAL A 3 19.31 8.29 -21.84
N ASP A 4 18.43 7.32 -21.69
CA ASP A 4 17.22 7.26 -22.49
C ASP A 4 16.25 8.35 -22.03
N HIS A 5 16.46 9.58 -22.49
CA HIS A 5 15.65 10.75 -22.15
C HIS A 5 14.14 10.51 -22.34
N ALA A 6 13.76 9.62 -23.25
CA ALA A 6 12.37 9.28 -23.48
C ALA A 6 11.75 8.47 -22.32
N THR A 7 12.52 7.58 -21.68
CA THR A 7 12.07 6.82 -20.50
C THR A 7 11.95 7.71 -19.27
N ASP A 8 12.89 8.62 -19.06
CA ASP A 8 12.85 9.56 -17.93
C ASP A 8 11.68 10.55 -18.04
N ILE A 9 11.40 11.06 -19.25
CA ILE A 9 10.25 11.95 -19.50
C ILE A 9 8.94 11.20 -19.23
N ARG A 10 8.79 9.96 -19.72
CA ARG A 10 7.58 9.15 -19.48
C ARG A 10 7.38 8.91 -17.99
N ARG A 11 8.43 8.58 -17.24
CA ARG A 11 8.38 8.43 -15.79
C ARG A 11 7.87 9.70 -15.10
N THR A 12 8.48 10.84 -15.40
CA THR A 12 8.09 12.12 -14.81
C THR A 12 6.63 12.46 -15.11
N ILE A 13 6.19 12.30 -16.36
CA ILE A 13 4.79 12.56 -16.74
C ILE A 13 3.83 11.65 -15.99
N THR A 14 4.09 10.33 -15.93
CA THR A 14 3.23 9.38 -15.21
C THR A 14 3.14 9.74 -13.72
N GLY A 15 4.26 10.09 -13.08
CA GLY A 15 4.28 10.51 -11.68
C GLY A 15 3.47 11.78 -11.43
N LEU A 16 3.60 12.80 -12.30
CA LEU A 16 2.83 14.04 -12.22
C LEU A 16 1.33 13.81 -12.42
N VAL A 17 0.95 12.97 -13.38
CA VAL A 17 -0.46 12.62 -13.64
C VAL A 17 -1.06 11.90 -12.42
N LEU A 18 -0.36 10.91 -11.86
CA LEU A 18 -0.82 10.20 -10.65
C LEU A 18 -0.96 11.16 -9.46
N ALA A 19 0.03 12.03 -9.24
CA ALA A 19 -0.05 13.03 -8.19
C ALA A 19 -1.23 13.99 -8.40
N ALA A 20 -1.46 14.45 -9.63
CA ALA A 20 -2.60 15.32 -9.95
C ALA A 20 -3.95 14.62 -9.71
N ILE A 21 -4.08 13.32 -10.06
CA ILE A 21 -5.29 12.53 -9.80
C ILE A 21 -5.55 12.43 -8.30
N VAL A 22 -4.51 12.12 -7.50
CA VAL A 22 -4.64 12.01 -6.04
C VAL A 22 -5.02 13.37 -5.43
N VAL A 23 -4.36 14.45 -5.81
CA VAL A 23 -4.68 15.81 -5.33
C VAL A 23 -6.12 16.19 -5.70
N LEU A 24 -6.52 15.95 -6.95
CA LEU A 24 -7.89 16.22 -7.40
C LEU A 24 -8.93 15.43 -6.58
N ALA A 25 -8.68 14.16 -6.32
CA ALA A 25 -9.57 13.33 -5.51
C ALA A 25 -9.64 13.81 -4.05
N LEU A 26 -8.51 14.25 -3.47
CA LEU A 26 -8.46 14.82 -2.12
C LEU A 26 -9.19 16.17 -2.00
N VAL A 27 -9.19 16.97 -3.07
CA VAL A 27 -9.91 18.26 -3.13
C VAL A 27 -11.41 18.04 -3.31
N LEU A 28 -11.81 17.19 -4.27
CA LEU A 28 -13.21 16.92 -4.58
C LEU A 28 -13.91 16.06 -3.52
N ARG A 29 -13.17 15.20 -2.81
CA ARG A 29 -13.68 14.33 -1.71
C ARG A 29 -14.87 13.45 -2.13
N GLY A 30 -15.65 13.01 -1.13
CA GLY A 30 -16.89 12.28 -1.34
C GLY A 30 -16.72 11.08 -2.30
N TRP A 31 -17.58 11.03 -3.28
CA TRP A 31 -17.62 9.93 -4.26
C TRP A 31 -16.37 9.84 -5.14
N VAL A 32 -15.72 10.97 -5.42
CA VAL A 32 -14.51 10.98 -6.27
C VAL A 32 -13.34 10.32 -5.55
N LEU A 33 -13.13 10.64 -4.28
CA LEU A 33 -12.11 10.00 -3.46
C LEU A 33 -12.41 8.51 -3.27
N LEU A 34 -13.67 8.16 -2.97
CA LEU A 34 -14.09 6.77 -2.85
C LEU A 34 -13.83 6.00 -4.15
N ALA A 35 -14.19 6.55 -5.31
CA ALA A 35 -13.95 5.92 -6.60
C ALA A 35 -12.46 5.66 -6.85
N LEU A 36 -11.58 6.61 -6.48
CA LEU A 36 -10.13 6.41 -6.56
C LEU A 36 -9.66 5.28 -5.63
N ILE A 37 -10.14 5.24 -4.39
CA ILE A 37 -9.78 4.19 -3.43
C ILE A 37 -10.25 2.81 -3.95
N LEU A 38 -11.46 2.71 -4.47
CA LEU A 38 -12.00 1.48 -5.06
C LEU A 38 -11.18 1.03 -6.28
N LEU A 39 -10.76 1.98 -7.12
CA LEU A 39 -9.91 1.68 -8.28
C LEU A 39 -8.54 1.16 -7.84
N VAL A 40 -7.89 1.84 -6.89
CA VAL A 40 -6.59 1.40 -6.34
C VAL A 40 -6.71 0.02 -5.71
N ALA A 41 -7.78 -0.25 -4.94
CA ALA A 41 -8.03 -1.56 -4.35
C ALA A 41 -8.24 -2.65 -5.41
N ALA A 42 -9.03 -2.37 -6.46
CA ALA A 42 -9.27 -3.34 -7.54
C ALA A 42 -7.99 -3.67 -8.31
N LEU A 43 -7.23 -2.64 -8.72
CA LEU A 43 -5.98 -2.81 -9.44
C LEU A 43 -4.92 -3.50 -8.57
N GLY A 44 -4.78 -3.09 -7.30
CA GLY A 44 -3.86 -3.72 -6.38
C GLY A 44 -4.19 -5.21 -6.12
N LEU A 45 -5.48 -5.55 -5.89
CA LEU A 45 -5.92 -6.95 -5.77
C LEU A 45 -5.64 -7.74 -7.06
N TRP A 46 -5.92 -7.15 -8.22
CA TRP A 46 -5.64 -7.78 -9.50
C TRP A 46 -4.16 -8.09 -9.68
N GLU A 47 -3.28 -7.13 -9.38
CA GLU A 47 -1.83 -7.28 -9.43
C GLU A 47 -1.36 -8.32 -8.42
N PHE A 48 -1.81 -8.23 -7.16
CA PHE A 48 -1.47 -9.19 -6.11
C PHE A 48 -1.81 -10.63 -6.52
N PHE A 49 -3.02 -10.88 -6.99
CA PHE A 49 -3.38 -12.22 -7.44
C PHE A 49 -2.64 -12.64 -8.72
N SER A 50 -2.28 -11.69 -9.59
CA SER A 50 -1.49 -11.98 -10.78
C SER A 50 -0.09 -12.48 -10.44
N LEU A 51 0.51 -11.99 -9.35
CA LEU A 51 1.79 -12.48 -8.85
C LEU A 51 1.75 -13.99 -8.51
N PHE A 52 0.67 -14.45 -7.87
CA PHE A 52 0.58 -15.82 -7.37
C PHE A 52 -0.15 -16.78 -8.30
N TRP A 53 -1.14 -16.30 -9.07
CA TRP A 53 -2.00 -17.15 -9.90
C TRP A 53 -1.79 -16.93 -11.41
N GLY A 54 -0.90 -16.04 -11.82
CA GLY A 54 -0.74 -15.68 -13.24
C GLY A 54 -2.08 -15.21 -13.82
N ASN A 55 -2.55 -15.77 -14.90
CA ASN A 55 -3.85 -15.47 -15.53
C ASN A 55 -4.98 -16.43 -15.13
N LYS A 56 -4.77 -17.24 -14.08
CA LYS A 56 -5.74 -18.21 -13.62
C LYS A 56 -6.70 -17.64 -12.57
N ARG A 57 -7.77 -18.35 -12.22
CA ARG A 57 -8.70 -18.07 -11.12
C ARG A 57 -9.40 -16.72 -11.21
N ILE A 58 -9.77 -16.29 -12.41
CA ILE A 58 -10.47 -15.02 -12.65
C ILE A 58 -11.73 -14.86 -11.77
N PRO A 59 -12.61 -15.88 -11.60
CA PRO A 59 -13.77 -15.75 -10.73
C PRO A 59 -13.41 -15.42 -9.27
N SER A 60 -12.34 -16.03 -8.73
CA SER A 60 -11.86 -15.74 -7.38
C SER A 60 -11.35 -14.31 -7.23
N ARG A 61 -10.68 -13.77 -8.26
CA ARG A 61 -10.22 -12.37 -8.26
C ARG A 61 -11.38 -11.39 -8.27
N VAL A 62 -12.37 -11.62 -9.15
CA VAL A 62 -13.58 -10.79 -9.23
C VAL A 62 -14.34 -10.83 -7.90
N CYS A 63 -14.46 -12.00 -7.29
CA CYS A 63 -15.07 -12.17 -5.97
C CYS A 63 -14.31 -11.37 -4.89
N ALA A 64 -12.96 -11.45 -4.88
CA ALA A 64 -12.15 -10.68 -3.93
C ALA A 64 -12.29 -9.16 -4.13
N ILE A 65 -12.34 -8.69 -5.38
CA ILE A 65 -12.57 -7.28 -5.69
C ILE A 65 -13.95 -6.84 -5.20
N ALA A 66 -14.99 -7.64 -5.44
CA ALA A 66 -16.36 -7.34 -4.98
C ALA A 66 -16.44 -7.27 -3.45
N LEU A 67 -15.81 -8.22 -2.74
CA LEU A 67 -15.71 -8.20 -1.28
C LEU A 67 -14.90 -7.00 -0.76
N GLY A 68 -13.77 -6.69 -1.40
CA GLY A 68 -12.95 -5.53 -1.06
C GLY A 68 -13.70 -4.21 -1.26
N TRP A 69 -14.46 -4.07 -2.35
CA TRP A 69 -15.34 -2.93 -2.58
C TRP A 69 -16.46 -2.85 -1.53
N GLY A 70 -17.04 -4.00 -1.15
CA GLY A 70 -18.00 -4.09 -0.05
C GLY A 70 -17.41 -3.57 1.26
N MET A 71 -16.21 -4.03 1.63
CA MET A 71 -15.51 -3.56 2.83
C MET A 71 -15.30 -2.03 2.82
N LEU A 72 -14.77 -1.49 1.72
CA LEU A 72 -14.45 -0.07 1.59
C LEU A 72 -15.71 0.82 1.56
N THR A 73 -16.73 0.45 0.81
CA THR A 73 -17.99 1.21 0.71
C THR A 73 -18.79 1.18 2.00
N LEU A 74 -18.85 0.04 2.69
CA LEU A 74 -19.53 -0.07 3.99
C LEU A 74 -18.81 0.75 5.07
N THR A 75 -17.48 0.73 5.08
CA THR A 75 -16.70 1.57 6.00
C THR A 75 -16.91 3.05 5.71
N TRP A 76 -16.90 3.45 4.43
CA TRP A 76 -17.22 4.83 4.03
C TRP A 76 -18.63 5.26 4.45
N ALA A 77 -19.60 4.34 4.44
CA ALA A 77 -20.96 4.56 4.93
C ALA A 77 -21.08 4.46 6.47
N HIS A 78 -19.97 4.48 7.21
CA HIS A 78 -19.91 4.34 8.67
C HIS A 78 -20.46 3.01 9.21
N ARG A 79 -20.47 1.96 8.39
CA ARG A 79 -20.92 0.60 8.73
C ARG A 79 -19.74 -0.35 8.87
N THR A 80 -18.77 -0.01 9.71
CA THR A 80 -17.50 -0.76 9.84
C THR A 80 -17.72 -2.22 10.33
N GLN A 81 -18.76 -2.46 11.14
CA GLN A 81 -19.09 -3.83 11.57
C GLN A 81 -19.49 -4.70 10.38
N ASP A 82 -20.28 -4.16 9.45
CA ASP A 82 -20.69 -4.88 8.24
C ASP A 82 -19.51 -5.09 7.27
N ALA A 83 -18.56 -4.18 7.26
CA ALA A 83 -17.32 -4.38 6.50
C ALA A 83 -16.51 -5.60 7.01
N LEU A 84 -16.50 -5.85 8.32
CA LEU A 84 -15.89 -7.07 8.89
C LEU A 84 -16.65 -8.34 8.50
N VAL A 85 -17.98 -8.25 8.31
CA VAL A 85 -18.79 -9.37 7.79
C VAL A 85 -18.35 -9.74 6.35
N CYS A 86 -17.99 -8.75 5.52
CA CYS A 86 -17.42 -9.04 4.19
C CYS A 86 -16.11 -9.82 4.27
N LEU A 87 -15.24 -9.52 5.23
CA LEU A 87 -14.00 -10.27 5.47
C LEU A 87 -14.33 -11.71 5.93
N GLY A 88 -15.29 -11.87 6.84
CA GLY A 88 -15.80 -13.18 7.28
C GLY A 88 -16.39 -13.99 6.13
N ALA A 89 -17.19 -13.37 5.27
CA ALA A 89 -17.71 -14.00 4.05
C ALA A 89 -16.58 -14.45 3.12
N GLY A 90 -15.53 -13.63 2.97
CA GLY A 90 -14.32 -14.00 2.25
C GLY A 90 -13.67 -15.26 2.81
N PHE A 91 -13.58 -15.37 4.14
CA PHE A 91 -13.04 -16.58 4.79
C PHE A 91 -13.90 -17.82 4.51
N VAL A 92 -15.21 -17.69 4.62
CA VAL A 92 -16.14 -18.81 4.31
C VAL A 92 -16.00 -19.24 2.86
N LEU A 93 -15.94 -18.30 1.92
CA LEU A 93 -15.75 -18.61 0.49
C LEU A 93 -14.38 -19.26 0.22
N ALA A 94 -13.34 -18.81 0.87
CA ALA A 94 -12.01 -19.43 0.80
C ALA A 94 -12.03 -20.86 1.32
N ALA A 95 -12.67 -21.10 2.47
CA ALA A 95 -12.82 -22.43 3.04
C ALA A 95 -13.66 -23.36 2.15
N MET A 96 -14.77 -22.88 1.60
CA MET A 96 -15.57 -23.63 0.63
C MET A 96 -14.75 -23.95 -0.63
N SER A 97 -14.03 -22.98 -1.18
CA SER A 97 -13.18 -23.22 -2.35
C SER A 97 -12.11 -24.27 -2.06
N PHE A 98 -11.54 -24.26 -0.86
CA PHE A 98 -10.59 -25.29 -0.41
C PHE A 98 -11.24 -26.69 -0.37
N LEU A 99 -12.43 -26.81 0.22
CA LEU A 99 -13.14 -28.08 0.32
C LEU A 99 -13.55 -28.63 -1.02
N PHE A 100 -14.13 -27.83 -1.91
CA PHE A 100 -14.57 -28.26 -3.23
C PHE A 100 -13.41 -28.62 -4.17
N ARG A 101 -12.24 -28.06 -3.94
CA ARG A 101 -11.04 -28.31 -4.75
C ARG A 101 -10.04 -29.26 -4.09
N TRP A 102 -10.45 -29.95 -3.05
CA TRP A 102 -9.56 -30.87 -2.30
C TRP A 102 -8.86 -31.90 -3.21
N ASN A 103 -9.56 -32.40 -4.21
CA ASN A 103 -9.04 -33.41 -5.14
C ASN A 103 -8.34 -32.83 -6.39
N GLU A 104 -8.40 -31.50 -6.61
CA GLU A 104 -7.82 -30.86 -7.82
C GLU A 104 -6.37 -30.37 -7.62
N VAL A 105 -5.74 -30.78 -6.51
CA VAL A 105 -4.49 -30.20 -5.98
C VAL A 105 -3.29 -30.32 -6.93
N GLU A 106 -3.27 -31.30 -7.82
CA GLU A 106 -2.07 -31.62 -8.63
C GLU A 106 -2.04 -30.89 -10.00
N GLU A 107 -3.16 -30.49 -10.56
CA GLU A 107 -3.21 -29.93 -11.91
C GLU A 107 -2.80 -28.45 -12.02
N GLU A 108 -2.89 -27.67 -10.95
CA GLU A 108 -2.62 -26.22 -10.98
C GLU A 108 -1.27 -25.78 -10.38
N GLY A 109 -0.52 -26.70 -9.79
CA GLY A 109 0.81 -26.40 -9.20
C GLY A 109 0.78 -25.59 -7.89
N VAL A 110 -0.39 -25.13 -7.44
CA VAL A 110 -0.59 -24.43 -6.14
C VAL A 110 -1.57 -25.25 -5.31
N PRO A 111 -1.17 -25.74 -4.12
CA PRO A 111 -2.05 -26.48 -3.23
C PRO A 111 -3.35 -25.70 -2.94
N ALA A 112 -4.48 -26.39 -2.88
CA ALA A 112 -5.80 -25.75 -2.68
C ALA A 112 -5.83 -24.88 -1.41
N PHE A 113 -5.18 -25.33 -0.33
CA PHE A 113 -5.03 -24.54 0.90
C PHE A 113 -4.23 -23.25 0.69
N ALA A 114 -3.10 -23.32 -0.02
CA ALA A 114 -2.29 -22.14 -0.31
C ALA A 114 -3.05 -21.11 -1.17
N ALA A 115 -3.85 -21.59 -2.13
CA ALA A 115 -4.71 -20.71 -2.93
C ALA A 115 -5.76 -19.97 -2.09
N SER A 116 -6.38 -20.66 -1.12
CA SER A 116 -7.31 -20.06 -0.17
C SER A 116 -6.60 -19.07 0.77
N GLY A 117 -5.39 -19.40 1.20
CA GLY A 117 -4.52 -18.50 1.97
C GLY A 117 -4.16 -17.24 1.20
N ILE A 118 -3.80 -17.36 -0.08
CA ILE A 118 -3.51 -16.21 -0.96
C ILE A 118 -4.75 -15.33 -1.14
N PHE A 119 -5.95 -15.93 -1.29
CA PHE A 119 -7.19 -15.18 -1.39
C PHE A 119 -7.43 -14.31 -0.13
N MET A 120 -7.29 -14.90 1.05
CA MET A 120 -7.43 -14.18 2.31
C MET A 120 -6.34 -13.14 2.53
N ALA A 121 -5.09 -13.47 2.17
CA ALA A 121 -3.98 -12.53 2.24
C ALA A 121 -4.22 -11.29 1.37
N GLY A 122 -4.77 -11.46 0.16
CA GLY A 122 -5.14 -10.33 -0.70
C GLY A 122 -6.18 -9.42 -0.06
N LEU A 123 -7.25 -9.98 0.54
CA LEU A 123 -8.29 -9.22 1.24
C LEU A 123 -7.74 -8.52 2.49
N ALA A 124 -6.84 -9.15 3.22
CA ALA A 124 -6.23 -8.57 4.41
C ALA A 124 -5.18 -7.51 4.06
N TYR A 125 -4.41 -7.72 3.00
CA TYR A 125 -3.31 -6.83 2.64
C TYR A 125 -3.78 -5.53 1.97
N ILE A 126 -4.79 -5.59 1.09
CA ILE A 126 -5.14 -4.43 0.29
C ILE A 126 -6.40 -3.74 0.82
N PRO A 127 -7.63 -4.28 0.70
CA PRO A 127 -8.81 -3.54 1.13
C PRO A 127 -8.85 -3.31 2.65
N LEU A 128 -8.42 -4.27 3.48
CA LEU A 128 -8.43 -4.08 4.93
C LEU A 128 -7.48 -2.95 5.36
N LEU A 129 -6.26 -2.88 4.79
CA LEU A 129 -5.31 -1.82 5.11
C LEU A 129 -5.68 -0.46 4.48
N LEU A 130 -6.52 -0.45 3.43
CA LEU A 130 -7.06 0.77 2.84
C LEU A 130 -8.30 1.31 3.56
N LEU A 131 -8.92 0.58 4.50
CA LEU A 131 -10.12 1.07 5.21
C LEU A 131 -9.96 2.49 5.76
N PRO A 132 -8.82 2.87 6.39
CA PRO A 132 -8.65 4.22 6.92
C PRO A 132 -8.75 5.33 5.88
N ALA A 133 -8.39 5.04 4.62
CA ALA A 133 -8.51 6.03 3.54
C ALA A 133 -9.96 6.48 3.32
N THR A 134 -10.95 5.67 3.70
CA THR A 134 -12.36 5.96 3.48
C THR A 134 -12.99 6.89 4.53
N TYR A 135 -12.43 6.97 5.74
CA TYR A 135 -13.00 7.76 6.84
C TYR A 135 -12.09 8.85 7.40
N LEU A 136 -10.78 8.81 7.12
CA LEU A 136 -9.87 9.87 7.56
C LEU A 136 -10.19 11.21 6.89
N SER A 137 -10.01 12.30 7.62
CA SER A 137 -10.15 13.65 7.06
C SER A 137 -9.08 13.92 6.00
N THR A 138 -9.36 14.89 5.10
CA THR A 138 -8.39 15.27 4.05
C THR A 138 -7.05 15.70 4.63
N THR A 139 -7.06 16.45 5.72
CA THR A 139 -5.82 16.89 6.39
C THR A 139 -4.98 15.69 6.83
N LYS A 140 -5.62 14.67 7.42
CA LYS A 140 -4.97 13.43 7.86
C LYS A 140 -4.44 12.61 6.70
N LEU A 141 -5.23 12.50 5.62
CA LEU A 141 -4.78 11.81 4.40
C LEU A 141 -3.58 12.51 3.76
N ILE A 142 -3.64 13.84 3.60
CA ILE A 142 -2.51 14.63 3.06
C ILE A 142 -1.28 14.44 3.94
N PHE A 143 -1.45 14.49 5.26
CA PHE A 143 -0.35 14.30 6.20
C PHE A 143 0.36 12.95 6.01
N VAL A 144 -0.39 11.85 6.01
CA VAL A 144 0.19 10.50 5.85
C VAL A 144 0.84 10.34 4.48
N LEU A 145 0.15 10.74 3.41
CA LEU A 145 0.68 10.64 2.04
C LEU A 145 1.97 11.46 1.87
N ALA A 146 1.98 12.69 2.40
CA ALA A 146 3.16 13.55 2.34
C ALA A 146 4.31 13.01 3.21
N ALA A 147 4.02 12.49 4.41
CA ALA A 147 5.02 11.91 5.29
C ALA A 147 5.71 10.69 4.63
N VAL A 148 4.93 9.79 4.00
CA VAL A 148 5.47 8.67 3.24
C VAL A 148 6.29 9.15 2.05
N ALA A 149 5.80 10.11 1.27
CA ALA A 149 6.51 10.66 0.11
C ALA A 149 7.84 11.33 0.51
N VAL A 150 7.87 12.06 1.62
CA VAL A 150 9.11 12.65 2.16
C VAL A 150 10.06 11.56 2.66
N SER A 151 9.54 10.52 3.33
CA SER A 151 10.32 9.36 3.76
C SER A 151 11.03 8.71 2.58
N ASP A 152 10.30 8.36 1.52
CA ASP A 152 10.86 7.67 0.34
C ASP A 152 11.84 8.56 -0.43
N THR A 153 11.51 9.84 -0.58
CA THR A 153 12.40 10.82 -1.22
C THR A 153 13.71 10.99 -0.46
N SER A 154 13.64 11.10 0.87
CA SER A 154 14.81 11.22 1.74
C SER A 154 15.66 9.94 1.69
N ALA A 155 15.01 8.75 1.72
CA ALA A 155 15.68 7.46 1.55
C ALA A 155 16.46 7.40 0.23
N TYR A 156 15.86 7.85 -0.86
CA TYR A 156 16.49 7.88 -2.18
C TYR A 156 17.71 8.79 -2.22
N PHE A 157 17.58 10.05 -1.79
CA PHE A 157 18.68 11.02 -1.84
C PHE A 157 19.85 10.63 -0.95
N VAL A 158 19.58 10.21 0.29
CA VAL A 158 20.63 9.78 1.22
C VAL A 158 21.23 8.46 0.77
N GLY A 159 20.41 7.50 0.36
CA GLY A 159 20.84 6.17 -0.07
C GLY A 159 21.68 6.19 -1.34
N THR A 160 21.35 7.06 -2.31
CA THR A 160 22.17 7.19 -3.54
C THR A 160 23.51 7.90 -3.31
N ARG A 161 23.56 8.83 -2.36
CA ARG A 161 24.78 9.64 -2.11
C ARG A 161 25.71 9.03 -1.05
N PHE A 162 25.14 8.40 -0.03
CA PHE A 162 25.87 7.94 1.15
C PHE A 162 25.68 6.44 1.44
N GLY A 163 24.91 5.71 0.62
CA GLY A 163 24.57 4.31 0.87
C GLY A 163 25.74 3.36 0.62
N HIS A 164 26.37 2.89 1.68
CA HIS A 164 27.47 1.91 1.64
C HIS A 164 27.02 0.52 2.11
N HIS A 165 26.18 0.46 3.13
CA HIS A 165 25.72 -0.79 3.73
C HIS A 165 24.33 -1.16 3.24
N LYS A 166 24.18 -2.38 2.72
CA LYS A 166 22.88 -2.86 2.25
C LYS A 166 21.98 -3.22 3.44
N LEU A 167 20.71 -2.75 3.41
CA LEU A 167 19.74 -2.99 4.48
C LEU A 167 19.28 -4.45 4.50
N TRP A 168 18.83 -4.96 3.35
CA TRP A 168 18.37 -6.35 3.20
C TRP A 168 18.63 -6.86 1.78
N PRO A 169 19.85 -7.34 1.47
CA PRO A 169 20.27 -7.66 0.10
C PRO A 169 19.39 -8.67 -0.64
N ARG A 170 18.86 -9.67 0.09
CA ARG A 170 18.03 -10.73 -0.50
C ARG A 170 16.63 -10.26 -0.90
N VAL A 171 16.09 -9.25 -0.25
CA VAL A 171 14.74 -8.72 -0.49
C VAL A 171 14.81 -7.51 -1.40
N SER A 172 15.59 -6.49 -1.03
CA SER A 172 15.76 -5.24 -1.77
C SER A 172 17.24 -4.87 -1.87
N PRO A 173 17.94 -5.26 -2.97
CA PRO A 173 19.38 -5.03 -3.12
C PRO A 173 19.76 -3.56 -3.26
N ASN A 174 18.83 -2.67 -3.56
CA ASN A 174 19.07 -1.24 -3.74
C ASN A 174 18.94 -0.43 -2.44
N LYS A 175 18.25 -0.94 -1.42
CA LYS A 175 18.08 -0.25 -0.14
C LYS A 175 19.35 -0.31 0.70
N SER A 176 19.73 0.84 1.30
CA SER A 176 20.87 0.97 2.21
C SER A 176 20.42 1.37 3.61
N SER A 177 21.22 1.01 4.60
CA SER A 177 21.00 1.41 6.00
C SER A 177 21.06 2.93 6.18
N GLU A 178 21.97 3.58 5.46
CA GLU A 178 22.10 5.04 5.47
C GLU A 178 20.84 5.71 4.86
N GLY A 179 20.30 5.13 3.78
CA GLY A 179 19.03 5.56 3.21
C GLY A 179 17.88 5.41 4.19
N ALA A 180 17.83 4.29 4.93
CA ALA A 180 16.82 4.07 5.96
C ALA A 180 16.91 5.07 7.12
N VAL A 181 18.11 5.44 7.55
CA VAL A 181 18.31 6.51 8.55
C VAL A 181 17.93 7.87 7.96
N GLY A 182 18.30 8.15 6.71
CA GLY A 182 17.91 9.39 6.03
C GLY A 182 16.42 9.56 5.91
N SER A 183 15.68 8.47 5.60
CA SER A 183 14.22 8.49 5.56
C SER A 183 13.61 8.76 6.93
N LEU A 184 14.16 8.16 7.98
CA LEU A 184 13.72 8.39 9.36
C LEU A 184 13.85 9.86 9.75
N VAL A 185 15.03 10.44 9.52
CA VAL A 185 15.28 11.86 9.84
C VAL A 185 14.36 12.78 9.04
N GLY A 186 14.24 12.57 7.73
CA GLY A 186 13.37 13.36 6.87
C GLY A 186 11.90 13.29 7.27
N CYS A 187 11.40 12.09 7.56
CA CYS A 187 10.03 11.87 8.00
C CYS A 187 9.74 12.53 9.37
N VAL A 188 10.64 12.37 10.34
CA VAL A 188 10.50 12.98 11.67
C VAL A 188 10.48 14.51 11.59
N ILE A 189 11.42 15.10 10.81
CA ILE A 189 11.45 16.55 10.61
C ILE A 189 10.14 17.02 9.97
N PHE A 190 9.70 16.38 8.89
CA PHE A 190 8.45 16.72 8.21
C PHE A 190 7.24 16.65 9.17
N CYS A 191 7.08 15.51 9.86
CA CYS A 191 5.95 15.32 10.78
C CYS A 191 5.95 16.36 11.90
N THR A 192 7.13 16.68 12.46
CA THR A 192 7.27 17.68 13.52
C THR A 192 6.90 19.08 13.03
N ILE A 193 7.41 19.49 11.87
CA ILE A 193 7.11 20.81 11.30
C ILE A 193 5.63 20.91 10.91
N TYR A 194 5.09 19.89 10.21
CA TYR A 194 3.69 19.87 9.82
C TYR A 194 2.76 19.90 11.04
N GLY A 195 3.10 19.13 12.08
CA GLY A 195 2.36 19.09 13.33
C GLY A 195 2.42 20.41 14.11
N ALA A 196 3.57 21.07 14.15
CA ALA A 196 3.71 22.37 14.78
C ALA A 196 2.88 23.48 14.08
N CYS A 197 2.69 23.35 12.76
CA CYS A 197 1.93 24.33 11.97
C CYS A 197 0.42 24.06 11.96
N LEU A 198 -0.02 22.81 11.90
CA LEU A 198 -1.40 22.43 11.61
C LEU A 198 -2.00 21.44 12.62
N GLY A 199 -1.19 20.92 13.54
CA GLY A 199 -1.60 19.93 14.52
C GLY A 199 -2.10 20.54 15.82
N ARG A 200 -2.75 19.69 16.65
CA ARG A 200 -3.21 20.02 18.00
C ARG A 200 -2.34 19.37 19.09
N ALA A 201 -1.68 18.27 18.76
CA ALA A 201 -0.79 17.56 19.67
C ALA A 201 0.55 18.30 19.83
N SER A 202 1.33 17.93 20.84
CA SER A 202 2.66 18.48 21.06
C SER A 202 3.66 18.08 19.96
N TRP A 203 4.68 18.90 19.72
CA TRP A 203 5.70 18.64 18.69
C TRP A 203 6.41 17.30 18.87
N TRP A 204 6.67 16.86 20.11
CA TRP A 204 7.32 15.57 20.38
C TRP A 204 6.41 14.38 20.04
N ALA A 205 5.07 14.53 20.16
CA ALA A 205 4.13 13.51 19.75
C ALA A 205 4.16 13.32 18.22
N PHE A 206 4.28 14.43 17.46
CA PHE A 206 4.49 14.36 16.01
C PHE A 206 5.86 13.79 15.62
N ALA A 207 6.91 14.04 16.43
CA ALA A 207 8.21 13.40 16.19
C ALA A 207 8.13 11.87 16.37
N LEU A 208 7.48 11.39 17.44
CA LEU A 208 7.25 9.95 17.66
C LEU A 208 6.36 9.35 16.57
N LEU A 209 5.32 10.07 16.15
CA LEU A 209 4.47 9.66 15.04
C LEU A 209 5.28 9.53 13.73
N GLY A 210 6.20 10.45 13.46
CA GLY A 210 7.10 10.40 12.31
C GLY A 210 8.00 9.16 12.33
N ILE A 211 8.50 8.77 13.51
CA ILE A 211 9.26 7.51 13.67
C ILE A 211 8.37 6.31 13.30
N ALA A 212 7.14 6.28 13.83
CA ALA A 212 6.22 5.17 13.57
C ALA A 212 5.79 5.11 12.10
N ILE A 213 5.41 6.24 11.47
CA ILE A 213 5.06 6.29 10.04
C ILE A 213 6.23 5.78 9.19
N ASN A 214 7.46 6.25 9.45
CA ASN A 214 8.63 5.80 8.70
C ASN A 214 8.87 4.30 8.86
N ALA A 215 8.80 3.78 10.08
CA ALA A 215 9.02 2.35 10.33
C ALA A 215 8.00 1.48 9.58
N PHE A 216 6.71 1.84 9.65
CA PHE A 216 5.67 1.09 8.96
C PHE A 216 5.72 1.26 7.44
N ALA A 217 6.04 2.45 6.92
CA ALA A 217 6.25 2.66 5.49
C ALA A 217 7.40 1.79 4.94
N GLN A 218 8.55 1.76 5.63
CA GLN A 218 9.66 0.90 5.25
C GLN A 218 9.31 -0.58 5.32
N LEU A 219 8.56 -1.01 6.34
CA LEU A 219 8.08 -2.40 6.46
C LEU A 219 7.15 -2.76 5.30
N GLY A 220 6.24 -1.86 4.88
CA GLY A 220 5.33 -2.08 3.76
C GLY A 220 6.07 -2.32 2.45
N ASP A 221 7.01 -1.45 2.09
CA ASP A 221 7.84 -1.59 0.90
C ASP A 221 8.73 -2.86 0.97
N LEU A 222 9.32 -3.18 2.14
CA LEU A 222 10.07 -4.43 2.30
C LEU A 222 9.18 -5.66 2.18
N PHE A 223 7.96 -5.62 2.71
CA PHE A 223 7.01 -6.71 2.62
C PHE A 223 6.60 -6.98 1.16
N GLU A 224 6.24 -5.93 0.43
CA GLU A 224 5.88 -6.03 -1.00
C GLU A 224 7.09 -6.51 -1.83
N SER A 225 8.29 -5.99 -1.56
CA SER A 225 9.52 -6.47 -2.17
C SER A 225 9.76 -7.95 -1.90
N ALA A 226 9.50 -8.44 -0.68
CA ALA A 226 9.63 -9.86 -0.33
C ALA A 226 8.60 -10.73 -1.07
N LEU A 227 7.35 -10.27 -1.20
CA LEU A 227 6.32 -10.97 -1.99
C LEU A 227 6.75 -11.14 -3.45
N LYS A 228 7.29 -10.08 -4.09
CA LYS A 228 7.81 -10.15 -5.47
C LYS A 228 8.96 -11.15 -5.59
N ARG A 229 9.89 -11.17 -4.63
CA ARG A 229 11.00 -12.13 -4.63
C ARG A 229 10.54 -13.57 -4.43
N ALA A 230 9.52 -13.80 -3.61
CA ALA A 230 8.95 -15.14 -3.40
C ALA A 230 8.40 -15.77 -4.69
N VAL A 231 7.98 -14.94 -5.64
CA VAL A 231 7.51 -15.38 -6.97
C VAL A 231 8.49 -15.07 -8.11
N HIS A 232 9.74 -14.73 -7.78
CA HIS A 232 10.84 -14.47 -8.71
C HIS A 232 10.60 -13.33 -9.71
N VAL A 233 9.80 -12.33 -9.36
CA VAL A 233 9.61 -11.12 -10.17
C VAL A 233 10.22 -9.89 -9.50
N LYS A 234 10.30 -8.78 -10.25
CA LYS A 234 10.81 -7.50 -9.75
C LYS A 234 9.69 -6.49 -9.53
N ASP A 235 8.78 -6.37 -10.46
CA ASP A 235 7.69 -5.40 -10.43
C ASP A 235 6.35 -6.16 -10.36
N SER A 236 5.33 -5.60 -9.70
CA SER A 236 4.02 -6.24 -9.55
C SER A 236 3.28 -6.34 -10.88
N SER A 237 3.46 -5.36 -11.75
CA SER A 237 2.94 -5.31 -13.12
C SER A 237 3.68 -4.26 -13.95
N ASN A 238 3.28 -4.12 -15.23
CA ASN A 238 3.72 -3.04 -16.12
C ASN A 238 2.58 -2.05 -16.41
N LEU A 239 1.61 -1.91 -15.50
CA LEU A 239 0.43 -1.09 -15.71
C LEU A 239 0.78 0.40 -15.84
N LEU A 240 1.74 0.88 -15.05
CA LEU A 240 2.18 2.27 -15.05
C LEU A 240 3.51 2.40 -15.80
N PRO A 241 3.53 3.01 -17.00
CA PRO A 241 4.75 3.14 -17.81
C PRO A 241 5.91 3.76 -17.01
N GLY A 242 6.97 3.00 -16.82
CA GLY A 242 8.16 3.41 -16.07
C GLY A 242 8.02 3.44 -14.54
N HIS A 243 6.86 3.06 -13.99
CA HIS A 243 6.57 3.06 -12.55
C HIS A 243 6.16 1.71 -11.97
N GLY A 244 6.09 0.64 -12.78
CA GLY A 244 5.63 -0.68 -12.31
C GLY A 244 4.11 -0.76 -12.17
N GLY A 245 3.63 -1.38 -11.11
CA GLY A 245 2.21 -1.49 -10.81
C GLY A 245 1.69 -0.44 -9.83
N ILE A 246 0.38 -0.48 -9.61
CA ILE A 246 -0.29 0.30 -8.55
C ILE A 246 0.14 -0.19 -7.16
N LEU A 247 0.34 -1.49 -7.00
CA LEU A 247 0.78 -2.08 -5.74
C LEU A 247 2.17 -1.57 -5.36
N ASP A 248 3.10 -1.48 -6.35
CA ASP A 248 4.45 -0.89 -6.18
C ASP A 248 4.42 0.60 -5.73
N ARG A 249 3.28 1.28 -5.81
CA ARG A 249 3.09 2.68 -5.40
C ARG A 249 2.32 2.82 -4.09
N ALA A 250 1.57 1.81 -3.71
CA ALA A 250 0.74 1.83 -2.51
C ALA A 250 1.37 1.09 -1.32
N ASP A 251 2.41 0.30 -1.52
CA ASP A 251 3.03 -0.60 -0.55
C ASP A 251 3.37 0.05 0.79
N SER A 252 4.08 1.16 0.78
CA SER A 252 4.44 1.95 1.96
C SER A 252 3.19 2.55 2.65
N ILE A 253 2.24 3.03 1.83
CA ILE A 253 1.02 3.67 2.31
C ILE A 253 0.10 2.64 2.98
N LEU A 254 0.01 1.43 2.43
CA LEU A 254 -0.82 0.34 2.98
C LEU A 254 -0.47 0.02 4.43
N PHE A 255 0.78 0.12 4.82
CA PHE A 255 1.21 -0.12 6.20
C PHE A 255 1.15 1.15 7.08
N ALA A 256 1.58 2.29 6.54
CA ALA A 256 1.63 3.54 7.30
C ALA A 256 0.24 4.06 7.67
N MET A 257 -0.75 3.93 6.78
CA MET A 257 -2.08 4.49 6.95
C MET A 257 -2.88 3.85 8.10
N PRO A 258 -3.01 2.51 8.21
CA PRO A 258 -3.70 1.90 9.36
C PRO A 258 -2.97 2.14 10.68
N MET A 259 -1.63 2.14 10.68
CA MET A 259 -0.85 2.50 11.86
C MET A 259 -1.20 3.91 12.32
N PHE A 260 -1.18 4.90 11.42
CA PHE A 260 -1.59 6.26 11.72
C PHE A 260 -3.02 6.32 12.26
N ALA A 261 -3.97 5.62 11.62
CA ALA A 261 -5.37 5.63 12.04
C ALA A 261 -5.58 5.08 13.45
N VAL A 262 -4.84 4.04 13.84
CA VAL A 262 -4.87 3.50 15.21
C VAL A 262 -4.31 4.50 16.21
N VAL A 263 -3.16 5.10 15.93
CA VAL A 263 -2.51 6.04 16.84
C VAL A 263 -3.33 7.34 16.98
N ASP A 264 -3.93 7.82 15.90
CA ASP A 264 -4.75 9.03 15.88
C ASP A 264 -6.02 8.91 16.75
N GLN A 265 -6.56 7.72 16.93
CA GLN A 265 -7.71 7.49 17.85
C GLN A 265 -7.38 7.78 19.31
N TRP A 266 -6.12 7.63 19.70
CA TRP A 266 -5.67 7.80 21.08
C TRP A 266 -5.12 9.21 21.37
N PHE A 267 -4.52 9.86 20.38
CA PHE A 267 -3.77 11.10 20.58
C PHE A 267 -4.37 12.34 19.93
N PHE A 268 -5.42 12.23 19.11
CA PHE A 268 -6.12 13.36 18.50
C PHE A 268 -5.17 14.40 17.87
N PHE A 269 -4.35 13.96 16.93
CA PHE A 269 -3.32 14.81 16.32
C PHE A 269 -3.86 16.03 15.58
N PHE A 270 -5.05 15.93 14.97
CA PHE A 270 -5.66 16.99 14.16
C PHE A 270 -7.10 17.31 14.57
#